data_3da80c12c9559cf360dbbde7d909ee28
#
_entry.id   3da80c12c9559cf360dbbde7d909ee28
#
_cell.length_a   1.000
_cell.length_b   1.000
_cell.length_c   1.000
_cell.angle_alpha   90.00
_cell.angle_beta   90.00
_cell.angle_gamma   90.00
#
_symmetry.space_group_name_H-M   'P 1'
#
loop_
_entity.id
_entity.type
_entity.pdbx_description
1 polymer ?
#
loop_
_entity_poly.entity_id
_entity_poly.type
_entity_poly.pdbx_seq_one_letter_code
_entity_poly.pdbx_strand_id
1 'polypeptide(L)'
;MLPKHDSFYENFSKAERVKIKWPHGARLAVSLVGNLEAWTELPDPKLRKSRHVGGSNPLTLDDARCVYDYKTASENDYGGRTGVWRILRTLKKYDLKGSFNINALAAIKYPEAVKQIHADGHEVVGHNYAEDIQSVLLSREEEKEEIQACVKIFRELVGERPYGWLSSGMRHTEHTVELLADEGFLWHGDTLNDDVPYLVRTNSGTILEIPYRNSISGLNDTGMFRQGKAARDLLQAFKDEFDVLYEESQEEPKLLTVGMHCQMAFPATGKFYQEAMQYARSFPDVWFARRIDIARWILEGRG
;
A
#
# COMPACT_ATOMS: atom_id res chain seq x y z
N MET A 1 29.20 -12.23 21.62
CA MET A 1 28.77 -12.73 20.31
C MET A 1 27.81 -11.69 19.77
N LEU A 2 28.12 -11.06 18.65
CA LEU A 2 27.17 -10.12 18.02
C LEU A 2 25.98 -10.92 17.52
N PRO A 3 24.73 -10.38 17.59
CA PRO A 3 23.56 -11.05 17.03
C PRO A 3 23.83 -11.30 15.54
N LYS A 4 23.47 -12.47 15.05
CA LYS A 4 23.47 -12.73 13.61
C LYS A 4 22.34 -11.91 12.98
N HIS A 5 22.69 -10.92 12.16
CA HIS A 5 21.74 -10.13 11.38
C HIS A 5 21.54 -10.71 9.98
N ASP A 6 21.67 -12.02 9.85
CA ASP A 6 21.87 -12.67 8.56
C ASP A 6 20.60 -12.64 7.67
N SER A 7 19.39 -12.71 8.26
CA SER A 7 18.17 -12.89 7.46
C SER A 7 17.78 -11.66 6.64
N PHE A 8 17.83 -10.45 7.23
CA PHE A 8 17.48 -9.22 6.52
C PHE A 8 18.48 -8.93 5.39
N TYR A 9 19.78 -8.97 5.70
CA TYR A 9 20.82 -8.72 4.70
C TYR A 9 20.96 -9.83 3.67
N GLU A 10 20.71 -11.09 4.02
CA GLU A 10 20.69 -12.19 3.05
C GLU A 10 19.56 -12.02 2.03
N ASN A 11 18.39 -11.59 2.44
CA ASN A 11 17.29 -11.29 1.51
C ASN A 11 17.61 -10.09 0.61
N PHE A 12 18.26 -9.05 1.13
CA PHE A 12 18.70 -7.90 0.33
C PHE A 12 19.92 -8.18 -0.54
N SER A 13 20.82 -9.09 -0.14
CA SER A 13 21.92 -9.54 -1.00
C SER A 13 21.44 -10.32 -2.23
N LYS A 14 20.21 -10.82 -2.19
CA LYS A 14 19.52 -11.45 -3.33
C LYS A 14 18.75 -10.45 -4.19
N ALA A 15 18.69 -9.18 -3.78
CA ALA A 15 18.04 -8.12 -4.53
C ALA A 15 18.87 -7.79 -5.78
N GLU A 16 18.23 -7.79 -6.92
CA GLU A 16 18.85 -7.49 -8.19
C GLU A 16 18.19 -6.26 -8.81
N ARG A 17 18.94 -5.16 -8.92
CA ARG A 17 18.49 -4.00 -9.67
C ARG A 17 18.36 -4.35 -11.13
N VAL A 18 17.22 -4.03 -11.71
CA VAL A 18 16.96 -4.17 -13.13
C VAL A 18 17.12 -2.83 -13.84
N LYS A 19 17.62 -2.85 -15.07
CA LYS A 19 17.54 -1.67 -15.92
C LYS A 19 16.10 -1.46 -16.32
N ILE A 20 15.53 -0.36 -15.89
CA ILE A 20 14.13 -0.04 -16.16
C ILE A 20 14.04 0.88 -17.37
N LYS A 21 13.06 0.59 -18.23
CA LYS A 21 12.57 1.52 -19.25
C LYS A 21 11.05 1.51 -19.18
N TRP A 22 10.49 2.61 -18.76
CA TRP A 22 9.03 2.70 -18.72
C TRP A 22 8.43 2.73 -20.12
N PRO A 23 7.15 2.31 -20.28
CA PRO A 23 6.47 2.31 -21.56
C PRO A 23 6.32 3.73 -22.13
N HIS A 24 6.15 3.81 -23.46
CA HIS A 24 5.87 5.06 -24.17
C HIS A 24 6.92 6.17 -23.99
N GLY A 25 8.15 5.83 -23.64
CA GLY A 25 9.21 6.81 -23.40
C GLY A 25 9.05 7.58 -22.09
N ALA A 26 8.17 7.12 -21.19
CA ALA A 26 8.05 7.73 -19.88
C ALA A 26 9.35 7.60 -19.09
N ARG A 27 9.62 8.61 -18.29
CA ARG A 27 10.80 8.68 -17.41
C ARG A 27 10.41 8.50 -15.95
N LEU A 28 9.26 9.03 -15.56
CA LEU A 28 8.72 8.90 -14.21
C LEU A 28 7.42 8.10 -14.24
N ALA A 29 7.37 7.00 -13.49
CA ALA A 29 6.13 6.31 -13.18
C ALA A 29 5.49 6.92 -11.92
N VAL A 30 4.18 7.13 -11.94
CA VAL A 30 3.41 7.57 -10.76
C VAL A 30 2.37 6.52 -10.42
N SER A 31 2.51 5.91 -9.24
CA SER A 31 1.58 4.92 -8.73
C SER A 31 0.66 5.52 -7.67
N LEU A 32 -0.64 5.53 -7.97
CA LEU A 32 -1.67 5.99 -7.05
C LEU A 32 -2.18 4.81 -6.24
N VAL A 33 -2.01 4.86 -4.92
CA VAL A 33 -2.33 3.75 -4.02
C VAL A 33 -3.42 4.16 -3.04
N GLY A 34 -4.58 3.51 -3.14
CA GLY A 34 -5.65 3.62 -2.15
C GLY A 34 -5.45 2.59 -1.04
N ASN A 35 -5.76 2.95 0.21
CA ASN A 35 -5.73 2.01 1.32
C ASN A 35 -7.14 1.95 1.92
N LEU A 36 -7.81 0.81 1.73
CA LEU A 36 -9.12 0.52 2.32
C LEU A 36 -8.95 -0.47 3.46
N GLU A 37 -8.91 0.07 4.66
CA GLU A 37 -8.51 -0.64 5.86
C GLU A 37 -9.70 -0.89 6.78
N ALA A 38 -9.62 -2.00 7.53
CA ALA A 38 -10.55 -2.35 8.58
C ALA A 38 -9.80 -2.99 9.76
N TRP A 39 -10.29 -2.71 10.95
CA TRP A 39 -9.77 -3.23 12.21
C TRP A 39 -10.73 -4.24 12.81
N THR A 40 -10.20 -5.17 13.60
CA THR A 40 -11.03 -6.10 14.36
C THR A 40 -11.86 -5.35 15.41
N GLU A 41 -13.10 -5.78 15.63
CA GLU A 41 -14.00 -5.10 16.57
C GLU A 41 -13.60 -5.33 18.02
N LEU A 42 -13.09 -6.53 18.32
CA LEU A 42 -12.60 -6.90 19.63
C LEU A 42 -11.10 -7.13 19.57
N PRO A 43 -10.33 -6.55 20.50
CA PRO A 43 -8.91 -6.81 20.57
C PRO A 43 -8.64 -8.27 20.89
N ASP A 44 -7.93 -8.96 20.01
CA ASP A 44 -7.26 -10.19 20.43
C ASP A 44 -6.26 -9.84 21.52
N PRO A 45 -6.32 -10.49 22.69
CA PRO A 45 -5.35 -10.27 23.77
C PRO A 45 -3.89 -10.47 23.35
N LYS A 46 -3.61 -11.32 22.35
CA LYS A 46 -2.28 -11.52 21.79
C LYS A 46 -1.79 -10.31 20.98
N LEU A 47 -2.70 -9.56 20.37
CA LEU A 47 -2.42 -8.45 19.45
C LEU A 47 -2.48 -7.07 20.13
N ARG A 48 -2.79 -7.00 21.43
CA ARG A 48 -2.98 -5.75 22.19
C ARG A 48 -1.82 -4.77 22.12
N LYS A 49 -0.60 -5.26 21.99
CA LYS A 49 0.61 -4.40 21.94
C LYS A 49 0.79 -3.65 20.61
N SER A 50 0.11 -4.07 19.57
CA SER A 50 0.23 -3.46 18.23
C SER A 50 -0.85 -2.43 17.91
N ARG A 51 -1.83 -2.23 18.79
CA ARG A 51 -2.91 -1.27 18.55
C ARG A 51 -2.41 0.16 18.59
N HIS A 52 -2.09 0.68 17.43
CA HIS A 52 -2.34 2.07 17.17
C HIS A 52 -3.82 2.22 16.85
N VAL A 53 -4.59 2.56 17.85
CA VAL A 53 -5.90 3.13 17.63
C VAL A 53 -5.66 4.42 16.88
N GLY A 54 -5.86 4.39 15.55
CA GLY A 54 -5.61 5.52 14.68
C GLY A 54 -6.63 6.63 14.98
N GLY A 55 -6.17 7.75 15.42
CA GLY A 55 -6.98 8.93 15.67
C GLY A 55 -6.11 10.02 16.30
N SER A 56 -6.60 11.24 16.33
CA SER A 56 -5.89 12.38 16.91
C SER A 56 -5.62 12.26 18.43
N ASN A 57 -6.16 11.21 19.06
CA ASN A 57 -5.99 10.94 20.49
C ASN A 57 -6.07 9.43 20.75
N PRO A 58 -4.97 8.68 20.55
CA PRO A 58 -4.97 7.26 20.79
C PRO A 58 -5.19 6.96 22.28
N LEU A 59 -6.20 6.14 22.56
CA LEU A 59 -6.34 5.54 23.88
C LEU A 59 -5.27 4.47 24.05
N THR A 60 -4.30 4.70 24.90
CA THR A 60 -3.37 3.67 25.35
C THR A 60 -4.09 2.85 26.44
N LEU A 61 -4.58 1.68 26.08
CA LEU A 61 -5.19 0.78 27.05
C LEU A 61 -4.08 -0.08 27.66
N ASP A 62 -3.47 0.39 28.74
CA ASP A 62 -2.54 -0.39 29.57
C ASP A 62 -3.24 -1.46 30.42
N ASP A 63 -4.53 -1.58 30.30
CA ASP A 63 -5.38 -2.26 31.23
C ASP A 63 -6.12 -3.44 30.55
N ALA A 64 -6.39 -4.51 31.30
CA ALA A 64 -7.08 -5.73 30.90
C ALA A 64 -8.55 -5.53 30.47
N ARG A 65 -9.04 -4.31 30.49
CA ARG A 65 -10.40 -3.98 30.05
C ARG A 65 -10.45 -3.81 28.54
N CYS A 66 -11.20 -4.70 27.86
CA CYS A 66 -11.57 -4.51 26.47
C CYS A 66 -12.66 -3.46 26.39
N VAL A 67 -12.28 -2.21 26.17
CA VAL A 67 -13.23 -1.13 25.88
C VAL A 67 -13.33 -0.98 24.37
N TYR A 68 -14.55 -1.09 23.84
CA TYR A 68 -14.80 -0.78 22.44
C TYR A 68 -14.78 0.76 22.26
N ASP A 69 -13.84 1.27 21.47
CA ASP A 69 -13.74 2.69 21.18
C ASP A 69 -14.61 3.06 19.98
N TYR A 70 -15.86 3.41 20.24
CA TYR A 70 -16.83 3.83 19.23
C TYR A 70 -16.36 5.04 18.41
N LYS A 71 -15.63 5.96 19.02
CA LYS A 71 -15.11 7.15 18.31
C LYS A 71 -14.14 6.73 17.23
N THR A 72 -13.12 5.98 17.59
CA THR A 72 -12.11 5.50 16.65
C THR A 72 -12.71 4.55 15.62
N ALA A 73 -13.60 3.66 16.02
CA ALA A 73 -14.31 2.78 15.11
C ALA A 73 -15.09 3.57 14.05
N SER A 74 -15.77 4.67 14.45
CA SER A 74 -16.52 5.51 13.52
C SER A 74 -15.60 6.36 12.61
N GLU A 75 -14.44 6.78 13.09
CA GLU A 75 -13.42 7.45 12.25
C GLU A 75 -12.90 6.49 11.17
N ASN A 76 -12.60 5.27 11.53
CA ASN A 76 -12.15 4.24 10.59
C ASN A 76 -13.24 3.85 9.59
N ASP A 77 -14.50 3.71 10.04
CA ASP A 77 -15.66 3.37 9.21
C ASP A 77 -15.93 4.43 8.11
N TYR A 78 -15.50 5.69 8.33
CA TYR A 78 -15.56 6.73 7.31
C TYR A 78 -14.87 6.31 6.01
N GLY A 79 -13.80 5.52 6.09
CA GLY A 79 -13.05 5.01 4.94
C GLY A 79 -13.93 4.25 3.96
N GLY A 80 -14.61 3.22 4.43
CA GLY A 80 -15.48 2.37 3.59
C GLY A 80 -16.80 3.03 3.21
N ARG A 81 -17.36 3.90 4.09
CA ARG A 81 -18.65 4.56 3.85
C ARG A 81 -18.57 5.76 2.92
N THR A 82 -17.48 6.53 3.00
CA THR A 82 -17.40 7.84 2.33
C THR A 82 -16.08 8.05 1.59
N GLY A 83 -14.96 7.76 2.25
CA GLY A 83 -13.64 8.11 1.74
C GLY A 83 -13.26 7.39 0.46
N VAL A 84 -13.49 6.08 0.39
CA VAL A 84 -13.22 5.27 -0.82
C VAL A 84 -13.95 5.84 -2.04
N TRP A 85 -15.21 6.23 -1.88
CA TRP A 85 -16.01 6.79 -2.96
C TRP A 85 -15.50 8.16 -3.43
N ARG A 86 -14.89 8.95 -2.52
CA ARG A 86 -14.25 10.22 -2.88
C ARG A 86 -12.99 9.99 -3.70
N ILE A 87 -12.17 9.01 -3.32
CA ILE A 87 -10.98 8.62 -4.08
C ILE A 87 -11.39 8.11 -5.46
N LEU A 88 -12.35 7.18 -5.55
CA LEU A 88 -12.83 6.63 -6.83
C LEU A 88 -13.37 7.73 -7.75
N ARG A 89 -14.17 8.66 -7.24
CA ARG A 89 -14.65 9.81 -8.04
C ARG A 89 -13.49 10.68 -8.54
N THR A 90 -12.45 10.86 -7.74
CA THR A 90 -11.28 11.64 -8.15
C THR A 90 -10.51 10.91 -9.26
N LEU A 91 -10.23 9.63 -9.10
CA LEU A 91 -9.57 8.82 -10.12
C LEU A 91 -10.37 8.80 -11.44
N LYS A 92 -11.68 8.59 -11.35
CA LYS A 92 -12.57 8.63 -12.51
C LYS A 92 -12.57 9.98 -13.21
N LYS A 93 -12.60 11.08 -12.47
CA LYS A 93 -12.56 12.45 -13.03
C LYS A 93 -11.35 12.69 -13.92
N TYR A 94 -10.21 12.11 -13.57
CA TYR A 94 -8.96 12.27 -14.31
C TYR A 94 -8.63 11.08 -15.22
N ASP A 95 -9.54 10.11 -15.35
CA ASP A 95 -9.34 8.85 -16.09
C ASP A 95 -8.04 8.14 -15.68
N LEU A 96 -7.82 8.04 -14.37
CA LEU A 96 -6.65 7.38 -13.79
C LEU A 96 -7.06 6.09 -13.10
N LYS A 97 -6.13 5.13 -13.10
CA LYS A 97 -6.27 3.87 -12.36
C LYS A 97 -5.24 3.83 -11.23
N GLY A 98 -5.60 3.15 -10.14
CA GLY A 98 -4.72 2.97 -8.99
C GLY A 98 -4.73 1.53 -8.50
N SER A 99 -3.86 1.24 -7.56
CA SER A 99 -3.81 -0.02 -6.81
C SER A 99 -4.41 0.21 -5.43
N PHE A 100 -5.27 -0.68 -4.97
CA PHE A 100 -5.92 -0.54 -3.67
C PHE A 100 -5.47 -1.68 -2.74
N ASN A 101 -4.72 -1.33 -1.70
CA ASN A 101 -4.42 -2.21 -0.59
C ASN A 101 -5.68 -2.38 0.24
N ILE A 102 -6.16 -3.60 0.36
CA ILE A 102 -7.45 -3.89 0.98
C ILE A 102 -7.28 -5.03 1.99
N ASN A 103 -7.59 -4.77 3.27
CA ASN A 103 -7.71 -5.86 4.22
C ASN A 103 -8.87 -6.79 3.83
N ALA A 104 -8.71 -8.10 4.04
CA ALA A 104 -9.79 -9.04 3.79
C ALA A 104 -11.05 -8.73 4.63
N LEU A 105 -10.87 -8.25 5.85
CA LEU A 105 -11.97 -7.78 6.70
C LEU A 105 -12.66 -6.54 6.10
N ALA A 106 -11.92 -5.65 5.45
CA ALA A 106 -12.53 -4.52 4.74
C ALA A 106 -13.35 -4.98 3.53
N ALA A 107 -12.90 -6.03 2.84
CA ALA A 107 -13.68 -6.64 1.76
C ALA A 107 -14.99 -7.27 2.27
N ILE A 108 -14.98 -7.85 3.46
CA ILE A 108 -16.18 -8.38 4.12
C ILE A 108 -17.13 -7.26 4.57
N LYS A 109 -16.58 -6.19 5.17
CA LYS A 109 -17.38 -5.07 5.70
C LYS A 109 -17.94 -4.16 4.59
N TYR A 110 -17.19 -3.96 3.51
CA TYR A 110 -17.51 -3.00 2.43
C TYR A 110 -17.47 -3.66 1.04
N PRO A 111 -18.20 -4.76 0.82
CA PRO A 111 -18.11 -5.56 -0.41
C PRO A 111 -18.42 -4.74 -1.68
N GLU A 112 -19.37 -3.81 -1.61
CA GLU A 112 -19.74 -2.99 -2.75
C GLU A 112 -18.63 -2.01 -3.16
N ALA A 113 -17.85 -1.50 -2.19
CA ALA A 113 -16.69 -0.66 -2.50
C ALA A 113 -15.61 -1.46 -3.23
N VAL A 114 -15.33 -2.69 -2.77
CA VAL A 114 -14.31 -3.55 -3.40
C VAL A 114 -14.74 -4.00 -4.80
N LYS A 115 -16.00 -4.37 -4.98
CA LYS A 115 -16.57 -4.67 -6.30
C LYS A 115 -16.45 -3.47 -7.25
N GLN A 116 -16.71 -2.25 -6.76
CA GLN A 116 -16.59 -1.03 -7.57
C GLN A 116 -15.14 -0.72 -7.92
N ILE A 117 -14.19 -0.88 -6.98
CA ILE A 117 -12.75 -0.76 -7.23
C ILE A 117 -12.35 -1.69 -8.39
N HIS A 118 -12.74 -2.96 -8.32
CA HIS A 118 -12.44 -3.94 -9.35
C HIS A 118 -13.13 -3.62 -10.68
N ALA A 119 -14.42 -3.30 -10.66
CA ALA A 119 -15.22 -2.98 -11.85
C ALA A 119 -14.73 -1.73 -12.59
N ASP A 120 -14.20 -0.74 -11.88
CA ASP A 120 -13.59 0.46 -12.45
C ASP A 120 -12.18 0.18 -13.01
N GLY A 121 -11.68 -1.04 -12.93
CA GLY A 121 -10.38 -1.47 -13.46
C GLY A 121 -9.18 -1.06 -12.61
N HIS A 122 -9.41 -0.74 -11.34
CA HIS A 122 -8.32 -0.60 -10.37
C HIS A 122 -7.81 -1.97 -9.95
N GLU A 123 -6.57 -2.03 -9.48
CA GLU A 123 -5.99 -3.25 -8.93
C GLU A 123 -6.46 -3.46 -7.49
N VAL A 124 -6.86 -4.69 -7.17
CA VAL A 124 -7.08 -5.17 -5.79
C VAL A 124 -5.81 -5.83 -5.28
N VAL A 125 -5.26 -5.31 -4.19
CA VAL A 125 -4.01 -5.75 -3.56
C VAL A 125 -4.31 -6.33 -2.19
N GLY A 126 -3.71 -7.47 -1.84
CA GLY A 126 -3.85 -8.06 -0.52
C GLY A 126 -3.14 -7.22 0.55
N HIS A 127 -3.77 -7.09 1.73
CA HIS A 127 -3.28 -6.25 2.82
C HIS A 127 -3.62 -6.85 4.20
N ASN A 128 -3.12 -8.04 4.47
CA ASN A 128 -3.49 -8.83 5.63
C ASN A 128 -5.02 -9.01 5.82
N TYR A 129 -5.42 -9.75 6.84
CA TYR A 129 -6.84 -9.93 7.15
C TYR A 129 -7.45 -8.64 7.72
N ALA A 130 -6.76 -8.00 8.66
CA ALA A 130 -7.16 -6.73 9.28
C ALA A 130 -5.92 -5.87 9.57
N GLU A 131 -6.10 -4.55 9.70
CA GLU A 131 -4.97 -3.61 9.88
C GLU A 131 -4.25 -3.80 11.22
N ASP A 132 -4.94 -4.27 12.23
CA ASP A 132 -4.39 -4.60 13.55
C ASP A 132 -3.82 -6.04 13.66
N ILE A 133 -3.92 -6.85 12.61
CA ILE A 133 -3.24 -8.15 12.49
C ILE A 133 -2.03 -7.98 11.58
N GLN A 134 -0.86 -7.79 12.22
CA GLN A 134 0.40 -7.55 11.51
C GLN A 134 1.20 -8.84 11.40
N SER A 135 1.78 -9.11 10.23
CA SER A 135 2.54 -10.34 9.97
C SER A 135 3.62 -10.63 11.00
N VAL A 136 4.31 -9.61 11.52
CA VAL A 136 5.34 -9.78 12.57
C VAL A 136 4.83 -10.36 13.89
N LEU A 137 3.52 -10.47 14.08
CA LEU A 137 2.89 -11.04 15.26
C LEU A 137 2.46 -12.50 15.06
N LEU A 138 2.60 -13.01 13.84
CA LEU A 138 2.17 -14.33 13.42
C LEU A 138 3.38 -15.28 13.35
N SER A 139 3.13 -16.57 13.59
CA SER A 139 4.06 -17.63 13.17
C SER A 139 4.03 -17.76 11.64
N ARG A 140 5.01 -18.43 11.08
CA ARG A 140 5.07 -18.70 9.63
C ARG A 140 3.82 -19.40 9.10
N GLU A 141 3.30 -20.34 9.87
CA GLU A 141 2.10 -21.11 9.54
C GLU A 141 0.85 -20.22 9.59
N GLU A 142 0.69 -19.40 10.63
CA GLU A 142 -0.42 -18.45 10.76
C GLU A 142 -0.38 -17.39 9.65
N GLU A 143 0.80 -16.88 9.29
CA GLU A 143 0.96 -15.93 8.18
C GLU A 143 0.56 -16.57 6.84
N LYS A 144 0.97 -17.82 6.60
CA LYS A 144 0.56 -18.57 5.41
C LYS A 144 -0.95 -18.74 5.32
N GLU A 145 -1.57 -19.19 6.41
CA GLU A 145 -3.02 -19.36 6.47
C GLU A 145 -3.77 -18.05 6.24
N GLU A 146 -3.26 -16.94 6.77
CA GLU A 146 -3.81 -15.61 6.57
C GLU A 146 -3.74 -15.17 5.11
N ILE A 147 -2.59 -15.31 4.46
CA ILE A 147 -2.42 -15.00 3.03
C ILE A 147 -3.40 -15.81 2.19
N GLN A 148 -3.54 -17.10 2.46
CA GLN A 148 -4.47 -17.98 1.75
C GLN A 148 -5.93 -17.59 1.97
N ALA A 149 -6.30 -17.23 3.20
CA ALA A 149 -7.64 -16.75 3.52
C ALA A 149 -7.96 -15.45 2.76
N CYS A 150 -7.02 -14.51 2.70
CA CYS A 150 -7.17 -13.28 1.92
C CYS A 150 -7.39 -13.57 0.43
N VAL A 151 -6.56 -14.43 -0.16
CA VAL A 151 -6.70 -14.85 -1.58
C VAL A 151 -8.08 -15.45 -1.84
N LYS A 152 -8.57 -16.31 -0.94
CA LYS A 152 -9.89 -16.93 -1.06
C LYS A 152 -11.01 -15.89 -1.03
N ILE A 153 -10.98 -14.97 -0.05
CA ILE A 153 -12.02 -13.93 0.12
C ILE A 153 -12.11 -13.04 -1.12
N PHE A 154 -10.99 -12.57 -1.66
CA PHE A 154 -11.01 -11.74 -2.87
C PHE A 154 -11.50 -12.51 -4.09
N ARG A 155 -11.04 -13.74 -4.27
CA ARG A 155 -11.51 -14.60 -5.38
C ARG A 155 -13.02 -14.84 -5.34
N GLU A 156 -13.58 -15.06 -4.15
CA GLU A 156 -15.02 -15.24 -3.97
C GLU A 156 -15.80 -13.94 -4.21
N LEU A 157 -15.23 -12.78 -3.84
CA LEU A 157 -15.92 -11.49 -3.92
C LEU A 157 -15.91 -10.88 -5.32
N VAL A 158 -14.77 -10.90 -6.00
CA VAL A 158 -14.56 -10.21 -7.30
C VAL A 158 -14.19 -11.15 -8.45
N GLY A 159 -14.09 -12.46 -8.21
CA GLY A 159 -13.77 -13.46 -9.23
C GLY A 159 -12.30 -13.56 -9.60
N GLU A 160 -11.44 -12.72 -9.00
CA GLU A 160 -10.01 -12.65 -9.28
C GLU A 160 -9.21 -12.65 -7.96
N ARG A 161 -8.02 -13.27 -7.98
CA ARG A 161 -7.09 -13.21 -6.85
C ARG A 161 -6.28 -11.92 -6.88
N PRO A 162 -5.77 -11.44 -5.75
CA PRO A 162 -4.74 -10.42 -5.75
C PRO A 162 -3.42 -10.99 -6.27
N TYR A 163 -2.68 -10.19 -7.04
CA TYR A 163 -1.34 -10.53 -7.51
C TYR A 163 -0.26 -9.68 -6.84
N GLY A 164 -0.66 -8.71 -6.04
CA GLY A 164 0.21 -7.87 -5.25
C GLY A 164 -0.13 -7.93 -3.77
N TRP A 165 0.87 -7.66 -2.94
CA TRP A 165 0.76 -7.65 -1.50
C TRP A 165 1.46 -6.46 -0.88
N LEU A 166 0.84 -5.88 0.13
CA LEU A 166 1.42 -4.94 1.08
C LEU A 166 1.00 -5.38 2.49
N SER A 167 1.94 -5.69 3.35
CA SER A 167 1.60 -6.08 4.73
C SER A 167 1.07 -4.89 5.53
N SER A 168 0.12 -5.13 6.44
CA SER A 168 -0.41 -4.09 7.33
C SER A 168 0.71 -3.40 8.10
N GLY A 169 0.73 -2.06 7.99
CA GLY A 169 1.81 -1.24 8.53
C GLY A 169 3.19 -1.50 7.90
N MET A 170 3.27 -2.19 6.77
CA MET A 170 4.51 -2.64 6.10
C MET A 170 5.38 -3.51 7.01
N ARG A 171 4.74 -4.27 7.91
CA ARG A 171 5.43 -5.10 8.91
C ARG A 171 5.45 -6.56 8.50
N HIS A 172 6.19 -6.82 7.43
CA HIS A 172 6.46 -8.18 6.96
C HIS A 172 7.43 -8.94 7.88
N THR A 173 7.51 -10.24 7.69
CA THR A 173 8.45 -11.14 8.35
C THR A 173 9.55 -11.58 7.40
N GLU A 174 10.53 -12.31 7.90
CA GLU A 174 11.54 -12.97 7.08
C GLU A 174 10.94 -14.05 6.15
N HIS A 175 9.70 -14.48 6.41
CA HIS A 175 9.01 -15.52 5.64
C HIS A 175 8.08 -14.95 4.57
N THR A 176 7.62 -13.71 4.72
CA THR A 176 6.56 -13.11 3.89
C THR A 176 6.85 -13.25 2.40
N VAL A 177 8.04 -12.86 1.95
CA VAL A 177 8.37 -12.85 0.51
C VAL A 177 8.36 -14.26 -0.08
N GLU A 178 8.87 -15.25 0.66
CA GLU A 178 8.84 -16.66 0.26
C GLU A 178 7.41 -17.20 0.20
N LEU A 179 6.59 -16.92 1.21
CA LEU A 179 5.18 -17.32 1.25
C LEU A 179 4.37 -16.71 0.12
N LEU A 180 4.63 -15.46 -0.22
CA LEU A 180 3.98 -14.77 -1.34
C LEU A 180 4.38 -15.39 -2.69
N ALA A 181 5.67 -15.73 -2.87
CA ALA A 181 6.15 -16.40 -4.06
C ALA A 181 5.54 -17.81 -4.20
N ASP A 182 5.47 -18.59 -3.11
CA ASP A 182 4.81 -19.89 -3.05
C ASP A 182 3.33 -19.81 -3.47
N GLU A 183 2.64 -18.76 -3.04
CA GLU A 183 1.24 -18.51 -3.39
C GLU A 183 1.07 -17.87 -4.79
N GLY A 184 2.15 -17.58 -5.51
CA GLY A 184 2.11 -17.04 -6.87
C GLY A 184 1.76 -15.56 -6.97
N PHE A 185 2.12 -14.76 -5.97
CA PHE A 185 2.10 -13.31 -6.09
C PHE A 185 3.20 -12.83 -7.04
N LEU A 186 2.96 -11.74 -7.76
CA LEU A 186 3.91 -11.18 -8.71
C LEU A 186 4.79 -10.10 -8.09
N TRP A 187 4.23 -9.36 -7.13
CA TRP A 187 4.93 -8.27 -6.49
C TRP A 187 4.55 -8.12 -5.01
N HIS A 188 5.43 -7.48 -4.31
CA HIS A 188 5.35 -7.17 -2.89
C HIS A 188 5.85 -5.74 -2.67
N GLY A 189 5.41 -5.05 -1.62
CA GLY A 189 5.65 -3.60 -1.51
C GLY A 189 6.05 -3.12 -0.12
N ASP A 190 6.56 -3.98 0.76
CA ASP A 190 6.78 -3.63 2.17
C ASP A 190 8.10 -2.88 2.44
N THR A 191 8.94 -2.69 1.42
CA THR A 191 10.22 -2.00 1.61
C THR A 191 10.14 -0.52 1.29
N LEU A 192 11.10 0.24 1.83
CA LEU A 192 11.23 1.69 1.71
C LEU A 192 12.62 2.11 1.26
N ASN A 193 13.39 1.19 0.70
CA ASN A 193 14.83 1.26 0.56
C ASN A 193 15.33 1.63 -0.84
N ASP A 194 14.43 1.82 -1.80
CA ASP A 194 14.79 2.19 -3.18
C ASP A 194 13.75 3.10 -3.82
N ASP A 195 14.13 3.86 -4.84
CA ASP A 195 13.27 4.72 -5.65
C ASP A 195 12.74 4.02 -6.90
N VAL A 196 13.15 2.78 -7.10
CA VAL A 196 12.74 1.96 -8.24
C VAL A 196 12.48 0.51 -7.82
N PRO A 197 11.64 -0.23 -8.55
CA PRO A 197 11.45 -1.65 -8.31
C PRO A 197 12.72 -2.48 -8.54
N TYR A 198 12.82 -3.60 -7.82
CA TYR A 198 13.91 -4.55 -8.00
C TYR A 198 13.43 -6.00 -7.81
N LEU A 199 14.19 -6.96 -8.33
CA LEU A 199 13.85 -8.37 -8.23
C LEU A 199 14.37 -8.95 -6.92
N VAL A 200 13.57 -9.79 -6.29
CA VAL A 200 13.95 -10.60 -5.12
C VAL A 200 13.82 -12.08 -5.50
N ARG A 201 14.91 -12.82 -5.36
CA ARG A 201 14.93 -14.27 -5.63
C ARG A 201 14.51 -15.02 -4.39
N THR A 202 13.59 -15.96 -4.56
CA THR A 202 13.13 -16.90 -3.54
C THR A 202 13.41 -18.33 -4.00
N ASN A 203 13.20 -19.32 -3.13
CA ASN A 203 13.31 -20.73 -3.51
C ASN A 203 12.22 -21.15 -4.52
N SER A 204 11.08 -20.46 -4.49
CA SER A 204 9.90 -20.77 -5.34
C SER A 204 9.85 -19.94 -6.61
N GLY A 205 10.79 -19.01 -6.81
CA GLY A 205 10.83 -18.16 -8.00
C GLY A 205 11.34 -16.75 -7.71
N THR A 206 10.94 -15.83 -8.57
CA THR A 206 11.31 -14.41 -8.45
C THR A 206 10.06 -13.59 -8.24
N ILE A 207 10.06 -12.71 -7.25
CA ILE A 207 9.02 -11.73 -6.99
C ILE A 207 9.59 -10.32 -7.19
N LEU A 208 8.76 -9.40 -7.67
CA LEU A 208 9.18 -8.01 -7.81
C LEU A 208 8.89 -7.27 -6.51
N GLU A 209 9.89 -6.62 -5.94
CA GLU A 209 9.70 -5.62 -4.91
C GLU A 209 9.39 -4.28 -5.57
N ILE A 210 8.27 -3.68 -5.20
CA ILE A 210 7.90 -2.31 -5.60
C ILE A 210 7.83 -1.48 -4.33
N PRO A 211 8.91 -0.74 -3.97
CA PRO A 211 8.95 -0.02 -2.71
C PRO A 211 7.75 0.91 -2.52
N TYR A 212 7.09 0.79 -1.37
CA TYR A 212 6.02 1.70 -0.98
C TYR A 212 6.64 2.88 -0.22
N ARG A 213 7.31 3.76 -0.93
CA ARG A 213 7.92 4.95 -0.30
C ARG A 213 6.86 5.80 0.39
N ASN A 214 6.67 5.40 1.61
CA ASN A 214 5.92 6.13 2.60
C ASN A 214 6.91 7.05 3.32
N SER A 215 7.47 7.98 2.56
CA SER A 215 8.60 8.73 3.05
C SER A 215 8.23 9.53 4.31
N ILE A 216 9.22 9.73 5.16
CA ILE A 216 9.20 10.71 6.26
C ILE A 216 8.79 12.09 5.72
N SER A 217 8.99 12.37 4.44
CA SER A 217 8.57 13.57 3.74
C SER A 217 7.06 13.67 3.50
N GLY A 218 6.29 12.59 3.72
CA GLY A 218 4.85 12.72 3.87
C GLY A 218 3.99 12.61 2.62
N LEU A 219 4.42 11.87 1.61
CA LEU A 219 3.51 11.51 0.50
C LEU A 219 2.43 10.49 0.89
N ASN A 220 2.46 10.07 2.15
CA ASN A 220 1.38 9.35 2.78
C ASN A 220 0.61 10.31 3.68
N ASP A 221 -0.67 10.44 3.42
CA ASP A 221 -1.58 11.35 4.13
C ASP A 221 -1.63 11.09 5.65
N THR A 222 -1.57 9.83 6.10
CA THR A 222 -1.55 9.51 7.53
C THR A 222 -0.27 9.99 8.22
N GLY A 223 0.88 9.91 7.57
CA GLY A 223 2.15 10.41 8.09
C GLY A 223 2.10 11.91 8.35
N MET A 224 1.56 12.66 7.41
CA MET A 224 1.41 14.11 7.52
C MET A 224 0.43 14.52 8.61
N PHE A 225 -0.73 13.87 8.70
CA PHE A 225 -1.71 14.16 9.75
C PHE A 225 -1.19 13.83 11.14
N ARG A 226 -0.43 12.75 11.31
CA ARG A 226 0.24 12.43 12.57
C ARG A 226 1.26 13.50 13.00
N GLN A 227 1.85 14.21 12.03
CA GLN A 227 2.75 15.33 12.27
C GLN A 227 2.02 16.68 12.44
N GLY A 228 0.69 16.70 12.43
CA GLY A 228 -0.12 17.92 12.54
C GLY A 228 -0.06 18.83 11.31
N LYS A 229 0.31 18.29 10.15
CA LYS A 229 0.39 19.06 8.90
C LYS A 229 -0.98 19.22 8.26
N ALA A 230 -1.19 20.32 7.54
CA ALA A 230 -2.41 20.54 6.78
C ALA A 230 -2.33 19.90 5.38
N ALA A 231 -3.49 19.70 4.73
CA ALA A 231 -3.56 19.15 3.38
C ALA A 231 -2.77 19.97 2.33
N ARG A 232 -2.65 21.30 2.53
CA ARG A 232 -1.84 22.16 1.67
C ARG A 232 -0.33 21.87 1.80
N ASP A 233 0.13 21.50 3.00
CA ASP A 233 1.54 21.15 3.24
C ASP A 233 1.87 19.84 2.55
N LEU A 234 0.91 18.92 2.50
CA LEU A 234 1.03 17.66 1.76
C LEU A 234 1.13 17.89 0.25
N LEU A 235 0.37 18.85 -0.30
CA LEU A 235 0.48 19.24 -1.71
C LEU A 235 1.85 19.83 -2.04
N GLN A 236 2.38 20.69 -1.16
CA GLN A 236 3.72 21.26 -1.38
C GLN A 236 4.81 20.18 -1.31
N ALA A 237 4.76 19.32 -0.30
CA ALA A 237 5.70 18.18 -0.20
C ALA A 237 5.64 17.26 -1.42
N PHE A 238 4.42 17.01 -1.95
CA PHE A 238 4.25 16.24 -3.17
C PHE A 238 4.95 16.91 -4.37
N LYS A 239 4.76 18.22 -4.55
CA LYS A 239 5.38 18.95 -5.66
C LYS A 239 6.89 18.93 -5.57
N ASP A 240 7.45 19.19 -4.39
CA ASP A 240 8.90 19.22 -4.18
C ASP A 240 9.52 17.85 -4.48
N GLU A 241 8.91 16.76 -4.03
CA GLU A 241 9.41 15.41 -4.31
C GLU A 241 9.21 15.01 -5.78
N PHE A 242 8.06 15.36 -6.35
CA PHE A 242 7.80 15.12 -7.78
C PHE A 242 8.82 15.82 -8.66
N ASP A 243 9.11 17.09 -8.40
CA ASP A 243 10.01 17.91 -9.22
C ASP A 243 11.44 17.35 -9.19
N VAL A 244 11.93 16.95 -8.00
CA VAL A 244 13.24 16.31 -7.87
C VAL A 244 13.32 14.99 -8.60
N LEU A 245 12.35 14.09 -8.38
CA LEU A 245 12.32 12.80 -9.07
C LEU A 245 12.15 12.95 -10.60
N TYR A 246 11.39 13.95 -11.03
CA TYR A 246 11.23 14.23 -12.46
C TYR A 246 12.54 14.76 -13.10
N GLU A 247 13.32 15.56 -12.37
CA GLU A 247 14.65 15.99 -12.79
C GLU A 247 15.62 14.82 -12.86
N GLU A 248 15.74 14.03 -11.79
CA GLU A 248 16.60 12.84 -11.73
C GLU A 248 16.24 11.79 -12.76
N SER A 249 14.95 11.74 -13.17
CA SER A 249 14.48 10.80 -14.19
C SER A 249 15.06 11.05 -15.59
N GLN A 250 15.79 12.14 -15.79
CA GLN A 250 16.54 12.37 -17.02
C GLN A 250 17.76 11.42 -17.12
N GLU A 251 18.31 11.00 -16.00
CA GLU A 251 19.47 10.11 -15.97
C GLU A 251 19.03 8.64 -15.85
N GLU A 252 18.08 8.35 -14.98
CA GLU A 252 17.54 7.00 -14.78
C GLU A 252 16.05 7.04 -14.42
N PRO A 253 15.23 6.08 -14.90
CA PRO A 253 13.81 6.04 -14.59
C PRO A 253 13.53 6.02 -13.09
N LYS A 254 12.47 6.72 -12.67
CA LYS A 254 12.04 6.83 -11.27
C LYS A 254 10.59 6.37 -11.07
N LEU A 255 10.24 6.05 -9.83
CA LEU A 255 8.89 5.71 -9.40
C LEU A 255 8.49 6.61 -8.23
N LEU A 256 7.35 7.28 -8.36
CA LEU A 256 6.70 8.01 -7.28
C LEU A 256 5.42 7.28 -6.84
N THR A 257 5.30 7.00 -5.55
CA THR A 257 4.08 6.42 -4.97
C THR A 257 3.33 7.47 -4.17
N VAL A 258 2.02 7.57 -4.41
CA VAL A 258 1.11 8.47 -3.65
C VAL A 258 0.13 7.61 -2.86
N GLY A 259 0.28 7.56 -1.54
CA GLY A 259 -0.61 6.82 -0.65
C GLY A 259 -1.81 7.64 -0.22
N MET A 260 -3.02 7.08 -0.39
CA MET A 260 -4.30 7.69 -0.09
C MET A 260 -5.11 6.77 0.83
N HIS A 261 -5.15 7.06 2.14
CA HIS A 261 -5.96 6.28 3.06
C HIS A 261 -7.44 6.69 2.98
N CYS A 262 -8.30 5.70 2.80
CA CYS A 262 -9.74 5.97 2.65
C CYS A 262 -10.32 6.67 3.89
N GLN A 263 -9.91 6.29 5.11
CA GLN A 263 -10.36 6.94 6.34
C GLN A 263 -9.85 8.38 6.49
N MET A 264 -8.79 8.75 5.77
CA MET A 264 -8.24 10.11 5.73
C MET A 264 -8.74 10.94 4.55
N ALA A 265 -9.55 10.38 3.67
CA ALA A 265 -10.06 11.05 2.48
C ALA A 265 -11.19 12.06 2.79
N PHE A 266 -10.94 12.97 3.74
CA PHE A 266 -11.81 14.11 4.05
C PHE A 266 -11.88 15.10 2.87
N PRO A 267 -12.81 16.06 2.86
CA PRO A 267 -12.92 17.02 1.75
C PRO A 267 -11.63 17.77 1.42
N ALA A 268 -10.89 18.21 2.43
CA ALA A 268 -9.62 18.93 2.24
C ALA A 268 -8.52 18.02 1.64
N THR A 269 -8.42 16.78 2.11
CA THR A 269 -7.48 15.79 1.57
C THR A 269 -7.88 15.36 0.16
N GLY A 270 -9.19 15.22 -0.09
CA GLY A 270 -9.70 14.96 -1.45
C GLY A 270 -9.34 16.06 -2.44
N LYS A 271 -9.26 17.32 -1.97
CA LYS A 271 -8.75 18.44 -2.78
C LYS A 271 -7.26 18.26 -3.08
N PHE A 272 -6.46 17.90 -2.08
CA PHE A 272 -5.04 17.57 -2.29
C PHE A 272 -4.85 16.49 -3.37
N TYR A 273 -5.59 15.38 -3.30
CA TYR A 273 -5.49 14.31 -4.31
C TYR A 273 -5.77 14.84 -5.72
N GLN A 274 -6.79 15.68 -5.89
CA GLN A 274 -7.11 16.26 -7.19
C GLN A 274 -5.99 17.17 -7.71
N GLU A 275 -5.47 18.05 -6.87
CA GLU A 275 -4.43 19.00 -7.25
C GLU A 275 -3.09 18.31 -7.53
N ALA A 276 -2.73 17.26 -6.77
CA ALA A 276 -1.54 16.45 -7.00
C ALA A 276 -1.63 15.69 -8.34
N MET A 277 -2.77 15.06 -8.63
CA MET A 277 -2.97 14.35 -9.91
C MET A 277 -2.96 15.33 -11.09
N GLN A 278 -3.58 16.50 -10.94
CA GLN A 278 -3.57 17.54 -11.96
C GLN A 278 -2.16 18.07 -12.22
N TYR A 279 -1.37 18.27 -11.16
CA TYR A 279 0.01 18.70 -11.26
C TYR A 279 0.86 17.67 -12.02
N ALA A 280 0.87 16.42 -11.59
CA ALA A 280 1.66 15.37 -12.26
C ALA A 280 1.26 15.15 -13.73
N ARG A 281 -0.01 15.30 -14.07
CA ARG A 281 -0.49 15.20 -15.45
C ARG A 281 -0.07 16.35 -16.36
N SER A 282 0.38 17.45 -15.81
CA SER A 282 0.84 18.61 -16.62
C SER A 282 2.26 18.41 -17.17
N PHE A 283 2.95 17.37 -16.73
CA PHE A 283 4.30 17.04 -17.20
C PHE A 283 4.23 15.96 -18.32
N PRO A 284 5.04 16.11 -19.37
CA PRO A 284 5.20 15.04 -20.34
C PRO A 284 6.00 13.88 -19.73
N ASP A 285 6.00 12.73 -20.41
CA ASP A 285 6.82 11.56 -20.03
C ASP A 285 6.54 11.01 -18.63
N VAL A 286 5.30 11.21 -18.12
CA VAL A 286 4.81 10.62 -16.88
C VAL A 286 3.86 9.48 -17.20
N TRP A 287 4.14 8.31 -16.63
CA TRP A 287 3.30 7.14 -16.74
C TRP A 287 2.53 6.89 -15.45
N PHE A 288 1.21 7.11 -15.45
CA PHE A 288 0.35 6.68 -14.35
C PHE A 288 0.09 5.19 -14.46
N ALA A 289 0.54 4.43 -13.47
CA ALA A 289 0.50 2.97 -13.50
C ALA A 289 -0.09 2.37 -12.22
N ARG A 290 -0.87 1.30 -12.39
CA ARG A 290 -1.14 0.40 -11.28
C ARG A 290 0.15 -0.38 -10.97
N ARG A 291 0.32 -0.84 -9.76
CA ARG A 291 1.49 -1.64 -9.38
C ARG A 291 1.57 -2.94 -10.16
N ILE A 292 0.43 -3.55 -10.46
CA ILE A 292 0.38 -4.74 -11.33
C ILE A 292 0.87 -4.45 -12.76
N ASP A 293 0.62 -3.25 -13.29
CA ASP A 293 1.11 -2.88 -14.62
C ASP A 293 2.64 -2.74 -14.61
N ILE A 294 3.20 -2.17 -13.55
CA ILE A 294 4.64 -2.10 -13.30
C ILE A 294 5.23 -3.51 -13.20
N ALA A 295 4.60 -4.37 -12.40
CA ALA A 295 5.08 -5.74 -12.18
C ALA A 295 5.10 -6.54 -13.49
N ARG A 296 4.02 -6.53 -14.23
CA ARG A 296 3.94 -7.22 -15.53
C ARG A 296 4.95 -6.67 -16.52
N TRP A 297 5.09 -5.34 -16.58
CA TRP A 297 6.05 -4.69 -17.49
C TRP A 297 7.48 -5.16 -17.27
N ILE A 298 7.92 -5.21 -16.00
CA ILE A 298 9.28 -5.61 -15.65
C ILE A 298 9.47 -7.13 -15.78
N LEU A 299 8.53 -7.93 -15.25
CA LEU A 299 8.64 -9.40 -15.26
C LEU A 299 8.52 -10.00 -16.69
N GLU A 300 7.85 -9.34 -17.61
CA GLU A 300 7.78 -9.73 -19.03
C GLU A 300 9.03 -9.31 -19.83
N GLY A 301 10.04 -8.78 -19.17
CA GLY A 301 11.30 -8.37 -19.82
C GLY A 301 11.19 -7.12 -20.69
N ARG A 302 10.20 -6.27 -20.44
CA ARG A 302 9.98 -5.01 -21.16
C ARG A 302 10.58 -3.80 -20.43
N GLY A 303 11.09 -4.05 -19.21
CA GLY A 303 11.69 -3.05 -18.34
C GLY A 303 13.14 -2.72 -18.70
#